data_17395ceaaeaed1922f9a20d097f4e2aa
#
_entry.id   17395ceaaeaed1922f9a20d097f4e2aa
#
_cell.length_a   1.000
_cell.length_b   1.000
_cell.length_c   1.000
_cell.angle_alpha   90.00
_cell.angle_beta   90.00
_cell.angle_gamma   90.00
#
_symmetry.space_group_name_H-M   'P 1'
#
loop_
_entity.id
_entity.type
_entity.pdbx_description
1 polymer ?
#
loop_
_entity_poly.entity_id
_entity_poly.type
_entity_poly.pdbx_seq_one_letter_code
_entity_poly.pdbx_strand_id
1 'polypeptide(L)'
;MPKTPSARAELQALQAALAAEHAAVYGYGVAGAMLTGADNAAVRGDWQSHMTARDTLQAMITKLGAAPAAASAAYQLPFTVHDARSARRLAAALEDGVTRAYLGLVAVTNQTLRTFGALAMQEPAKRAAAWRGSTVAFPGMPAASLSSGLVSSGHVSSGHVGPGPVSSGPVSPDSAGAQARA
;
A
#
# COMPACT_ATOMS: atom_id res chain seq x y z
N MET A 1 29.60 -5.85 12.46
CA MET A 1 28.30 -5.73 13.17
C MET A 1 28.01 -4.26 13.46
N PRO A 2 26.80 -3.73 13.16
CA PRO A 2 26.44 -2.35 13.45
C PRO A 2 26.52 -2.05 14.93
N LYS A 3 27.18 -0.95 15.30
CA LYS A 3 27.49 -0.61 16.70
C LYS A 3 26.36 0.16 17.41
N THR A 4 25.47 0.83 16.65
CA THR A 4 24.38 1.64 17.21
C THR A 4 23.02 1.02 16.96
N PRO A 5 21.99 1.30 17.79
CA PRO A 5 20.61 0.85 17.56
C PRO A 5 20.07 1.29 16.19
N SER A 6 20.38 2.52 15.75
CA SER A 6 19.97 3.03 14.44
C SER A 6 20.60 2.20 13.30
N ALA A 7 21.92 1.94 13.34
CA ALA A 7 22.57 1.15 12.31
C ALA A 7 22.08 -0.31 12.26
N ARG A 8 21.61 -0.85 13.39
CA ARG A 8 20.96 -2.17 13.42
C ARG A 8 19.59 -2.13 12.73
N ALA A 9 18.79 -1.11 13.01
CA ALA A 9 17.49 -0.93 12.38
C ALA A 9 17.62 -0.74 10.86
N GLU A 10 18.60 0.05 10.41
CA GLU A 10 18.92 0.26 9.00
C GLU A 10 19.28 -1.07 8.30
N LEU A 11 20.19 -1.85 8.91
CA LEU A 11 20.56 -3.16 8.38
C LEU A 11 19.37 -4.13 8.36
N GLN A 12 18.56 -4.16 9.41
CA GLN A 12 17.36 -5.00 9.47
C GLN A 12 16.37 -4.64 8.36
N ALA A 13 16.14 -3.35 8.10
CA ALA A 13 15.23 -2.89 7.04
C ALA A 13 15.77 -3.28 5.64
N LEU A 14 17.08 -3.15 5.40
CA LEU A 14 17.71 -3.60 4.14
C LEU A 14 17.60 -5.12 3.96
N GLN A 15 17.85 -5.91 5.00
CA GLN A 15 17.72 -7.37 4.95
C GLN A 15 16.25 -7.80 4.72
N ALA A 16 15.28 -7.08 5.31
CA ALA A 16 13.86 -7.34 5.08
C ALA A 16 13.45 -7.04 3.63
N ALA A 17 13.95 -5.93 3.05
CA ALA A 17 13.76 -5.62 1.64
C ALA A 17 14.38 -6.69 0.74
N LEU A 18 15.61 -7.11 1.03
CA LEU A 18 16.30 -8.18 0.30
C LEU A 18 15.52 -9.50 0.36
N ALA A 19 14.99 -9.87 1.53
CA ALA A 19 14.16 -11.08 1.67
C ALA A 19 12.89 -11.01 0.82
N ALA A 20 12.25 -9.84 0.73
CA ALA A 20 11.09 -9.63 -0.14
C ALA A 20 11.44 -9.76 -1.63
N GLU A 21 12.59 -9.22 -2.05
CA GLU A 21 13.07 -9.37 -3.43
C GLU A 21 13.40 -10.84 -3.77
N HIS A 22 14.02 -11.58 -2.88
CA HIS A 22 14.24 -13.02 -3.06
C HIS A 22 12.92 -13.78 -3.24
N ALA A 23 11.92 -13.48 -2.40
CA ALA A 23 10.60 -14.10 -2.50
C ALA A 23 9.89 -13.71 -3.81
N ALA A 24 10.03 -12.45 -4.25
CA ALA A 24 9.49 -11.99 -5.53
C ALA A 24 10.14 -12.73 -6.71
N VAL A 25 11.46 -12.83 -6.76
CA VAL A 25 12.17 -13.58 -7.81
C VAL A 25 11.67 -15.03 -7.90
N TYR A 26 11.51 -15.71 -6.77
CA TYR A 26 10.97 -17.07 -6.73
C TYR A 26 9.51 -17.10 -7.22
N GLY A 27 8.64 -16.26 -6.67
CA GLY A 27 7.22 -16.27 -6.96
C GLY A 27 6.89 -15.86 -8.40
N TYR A 28 7.65 -14.93 -8.98
CA TYR A 28 7.53 -14.57 -10.39
C TYR A 28 7.93 -15.72 -11.33
N GLY A 29 8.88 -16.56 -10.92
CA GLY A 29 9.18 -17.82 -11.64
C GLY A 29 7.97 -18.75 -11.69
N VAL A 30 7.26 -18.89 -10.54
CA VAL A 30 6.02 -19.69 -10.47
C VAL A 30 4.90 -19.06 -11.30
N ALA A 31 4.69 -17.75 -11.17
CA ALA A 31 3.64 -17.03 -11.93
C ALA A 31 3.88 -17.13 -13.45
N GLY A 32 5.13 -16.99 -13.89
CA GLY A 32 5.50 -17.04 -15.29
C GLY A 32 5.21 -18.38 -15.98
N ALA A 33 5.22 -19.47 -15.22
CA ALA A 33 4.88 -20.80 -15.75
C ALA A 33 3.40 -20.93 -16.12
N MET A 34 2.52 -20.07 -15.58
CA MET A 34 1.05 -20.11 -15.79
C MET A 34 0.55 -18.99 -16.71
N LEU A 35 1.43 -18.11 -17.20
CA LEU A 35 1.07 -16.94 -17.98
C LEU A 35 1.59 -17.07 -19.44
N THR A 36 0.83 -16.54 -20.37
CA THR A 36 1.15 -16.55 -21.81
C THR A 36 0.98 -15.17 -22.43
N GLY A 37 1.43 -14.96 -23.65
CA GLY A 37 1.26 -13.71 -24.38
C GLY A 37 1.82 -12.49 -23.66
N ALA A 38 1.05 -11.43 -23.63
CA ALA A 38 1.44 -10.15 -23.01
C ALA A 38 1.76 -10.27 -21.51
N ASP A 39 1.00 -11.08 -20.78
CA ASP A 39 1.24 -11.30 -19.35
C ASP A 39 2.57 -12.02 -19.09
N ASN A 40 2.96 -12.96 -19.93
CA ASN A 40 4.26 -13.62 -19.81
C ASN A 40 5.41 -12.64 -20.09
N ALA A 41 5.24 -11.73 -21.06
CA ALA A 41 6.21 -10.67 -21.30
C ALA A 41 6.34 -9.72 -20.11
N ALA A 42 5.21 -9.30 -19.51
CA ALA A 42 5.18 -8.45 -18.31
C ALA A 42 5.87 -9.14 -17.12
N VAL A 43 5.52 -10.39 -16.83
CA VAL A 43 6.15 -11.21 -15.76
C VAL A 43 7.67 -11.28 -15.92
N ARG A 44 8.17 -11.47 -17.12
CA ARG A 44 9.63 -11.52 -17.38
C ARG A 44 10.31 -10.18 -17.10
N GLY A 45 9.68 -9.06 -17.48
CA GLY A 45 10.18 -7.72 -17.19
C GLY A 45 10.22 -7.44 -15.71
N ASP A 46 9.14 -7.76 -15.00
CA ASP A 46 9.04 -7.58 -13.56
C ASP A 46 10.04 -8.46 -12.80
N TRP A 47 10.15 -9.73 -13.20
CA TRP A 47 11.15 -10.67 -12.65
C TRP A 47 12.58 -10.13 -12.78
N GLN A 48 12.94 -9.61 -13.97
CA GLN A 48 14.26 -9.00 -14.19
C GLN A 48 14.48 -7.78 -13.29
N SER A 49 13.43 -6.97 -13.09
CA SER A 49 13.49 -5.81 -12.20
C SER A 49 13.78 -6.22 -10.76
N HIS A 50 13.13 -7.29 -10.27
CA HIS A 50 13.39 -7.83 -8.93
C HIS A 50 14.80 -8.39 -8.78
N MET A 51 15.35 -9.04 -9.80
CA MET A 51 16.76 -9.47 -9.77
C MET A 51 17.71 -8.28 -9.64
N THR A 52 17.48 -7.21 -10.38
CA THR A 52 18.28 -5.99 -10.30
C THR A 52 18.16 -5.31 -8.93
N ALA A 53 16.94 -5.23 -8.37
CA ALA A 53 16.70 -4.66 -7.04
C ALA A 53 17.37 -5.50 -5.93
N ARG A 54 17.27 -6.82 -6.02
CA ARG A 54 17.98 -7.77 -5.13
C ARG A 54 19.49 -7.51 -5.13
N ASP A 55 20.09 -7.42 -6.32
CA ASP A 55 21.55 -7.23 -6.46
C ASP A 55 21.97 -5.86 -5.88
N THR A 56 21.16 -4.82 -6.08
CA THR A 56 21.36 -3.50 -5.47
C THR A 56 21.33 -3.57 -3.95
N LEU A 57 20.37 -4.24 -3.35
CA LEU A 57 20.26 -4.40 -1.89
C LEU A 57 21.44 -5.21 -1.33
N GLN A 58 21.87 -6.27 -2.02
CA GLN A 58 23.05 -7.04 -1.64
C GLN A 58 24.32 -6.15 -1.61
N ALA A 59 24.51 -5.32 -2.63
CA ALA A 59 25.64 -4.38 -2.67
C ALA A 59 25.57 -3.37 -1.53
N MET A 60 24.38 -2.83 -1.22
CA MET A 60 24.18 -1.89 -0.10
C MET A 60 24.52 -2.53 1.25
N ILE A 61 24.06 -3.75 1.50
CA ILE A 61 24.33 -4.49 2.74
C ILE A 61 25.83 -4.79 2.87
N THR A 62 26.46 -5.25 1.79
CA THR A 62 27.91 -5.50 1.74
C THR A 62 28.71 -4.23 2.04
N LYS A 63 28.30 -3.09 1.48
CA LYS A 63 28.94 -1.78 1.75
C LYS A 63 28.84 -1.38 3.22
N LEU A 64 27.81 -1.83 3.95
CA LEU A 64 27.70 -1.65 5.40
C LEU A 64 28.57 -2.62 6.21
N GLY A 65 29.37 -3.47 5.57
CA GLY A 65 30.21 -4.48 6.20
C GLY A 65 29.43 -5.67 6.78
N ALA A 66 28.21 -5.92 6.28
CA ALA A 66 27.35 -7.03 6.67
C ALA A 66 27.22 -8.07 5.55
N ALA A 67 26.94 -9.32 5.89
CA ALA A 67 26.62 -10.35 4.92
C ALA A 67 25.15 -10.21 4.49
N PRO A 68 24.84 -10.14 3.16
CA PRO A 68 23.48 -10.25 2.67
C PRO A 68 22.87 -11.60 3.02
N ALA A 69 21.60 -11.61 3.40
CA ALA A 69 20.85 -12.84 3.63
C ALA A 69 20.77 -13.65 2.32
N ALA A 70 21.06 -14.96 2.40
CA ALA A 70 20.92 -15.84 1.25
C ALA A 70 19.45 -16.06 0.91
N ALA A 71 19.17 -16.33 -0.38
CA ALA A 71 17.86 -16.80 -0.79
C ALA A 71 17.55 -18.17 -0.16
N SER A 72 16.28 -18.40 0.17
CA SER A 72 15.80 -19.73 0.52
C SER A 72 15.70 -20.63 -0.71
N ALA A 73 15.88 -21.93 -0.53
CA ALA A 73 15.72 -22.91 -1.61
C ALA A 73 14.28 -22.95 -2.14
N ALA A 74 13.29 -22.62 -1.31
CA ALA A 74 11.88 -22.48 -1.67
C ALA A 74 11.18 -21.49 -0.73
N TYR A 75 10.08 -20.92 -1.21
CA TYR A 75 9.24 -20.00 -0.45
C TYR A 75 7.81 -20.53 -0.39
N GLN A 76 7.19 -20.43 0.77
CA GLN A 76 5.77 -20.72 0.90
C GLN A 76 4.95 -19.64 0.19
N LEU A 77 4.15 -20.05 -0.77
CA LEU A 77 3.23 -19.14 -1.46
C LEU A 77 1.97 -18.91 -0.60
N PRO A 78 1.33 -17.73 -0.69
CA PRO A 78 0.15 -17.41 0.11
C PRO A 78 -1.10 -18.24 -0.28
N PHE A 79 -1.07 -18.89 -1.44
CA PHE A 79 -2.12 -19.78 -1.94
C PHE A 79 -1.58 -20.62 -3.12
N THR A 80 -2.33 -21.64 -3.51
CA THR A 80 -2.00 -22.49 -4.68
C THR A 80 -2.17 -21.71 -5.98
N VAL A 81 -1.18 -21.85 -6.87
CA VAL A 81 -1.19 -21.24 -8.21
C VAL A 81 -1.37 -22.35 -9.24
N HIS A 82 -2.47 -22.33 -10.00
CA HIS A 82 -2.85 -23.40 -10.92
C HIS A 82 -3.41 -22.89 -12.26
N ASP A 83 -3.59 -21.57 -12.41
CA ASP A 83 -4.09 -20.93 -13.61
C ASP A 83 -3.58 -19.48 -13.76
N ALA A 84 -3.88 -18.85 -14.89
CA ALA A 84 -3.48 -17.47 -15.16
C ALA A 84 -4.08 -16.46 -14.15
N ARG A 85 -5.27 -16.71 -13.63
CA ARG A 85 -5.91 -15.82 -12.66
C ARG A 85 -5.19 -15.85 -11.32
N SER A 86 -4.90 -17.04 -10.80
CA SER A 86 -4.13 -17.22 -9.57
C SER A 86 -2.69 -16.73 -9.73
N ALA A 87 -2.08 -16.85 -10.91
CA ALA A 87 -0.76 -16.30 -11.20
C ALA A 87 -0.72 -14.78 -11.16
N ARG A 88 -1.69 -14.07 -11.78
CA ARG A 88 -1.80 -12.60 -11.66
C ARG A 88 -2.03 -12.15 -10.22
N ARG A 89 -2.86 -12.90 -9.48
CA ARG A 89 -3.09 -12.63 -8.06
C ARG A 89 -1.83 -12.84 -7.23
N LEU A 90 -1.01 -13.84 -7.55
CA LEU A 90 0.30 -14.03 -6.91
C LEU A 90 1.22 -12.85 -7.21
N ALA A 91 1.35 -12.44 -8.48
CA ALA A 91 2.17 -11.28 -8.85
C ALA A 91 1.76 -10.02 -8.06
N ALA A 92 0.46 -9.71 -7.99
CA ALA A 92 -0.03 -8.59 -7.18
C ALA A 92 0.34 -8.72 -5.69
N ALA A 93 0.24 -9.92 -5.11
CA ALA A 93 0.58 -10.15 -3.70
C ALA A 93 2.08 -10.02 -3.42
N LEU A 94 2.93 -10.44 -4.36
CA LEU A 94 4.39 -10.28 -4.27
C LEU A 94 4.76 -8.79 -4.29
N GLU A 95 4.18 -8.02 -5.19
CA GLU A 95 4.42 -6.57 -5.29
C GLU A 95 3.95 -5.82 -4.05
N ASP A 96 2.80 -6.18 -3.46
CA ASP A 96 2.36 -5.63 -2.18
C ASP A 96 3.36 -5.96 -1.05
N GLY A 97 3.92 -7.17 -1.06
CA GLY A 97 4.95 -7.59 -0.11
C GLY A 97 6.24 -6.79 -0.24
N VAL A 98 6.71 -6.60 -1.47
CA VAL A 98 7.89 -5.78 -1.78
C VAL A 98 7.66 -4.32 -1.40
N THR A 99 6.51 -3.74 -1.78
CA THR A 99 6.14 -2.37 -1.39
C THR A 99 6.20 -2.17 0.12
N ARG A 100 5.64 -3.12 0.89
CA ARG A 100 5.68 -3.10 2.37
C ARG A 100 7.10 -3.16 2.91
N ALA A 101 7.95 -3.98 2.32
CA ALA A 101 9.34 -4.12 2.77
C ALA A 101 10.12 -2.81 2.56
N TYR A 102 9.92 -2.13 1.42
CA TYR A 102 10.53 -0.82 1.18
C TYR A 102 9.96 0.29 2.09
N LEU A 103 8.70 0.21 2.51
CA LEU A 103 8.17 1.10 3.55
C LEU A 103 8.95 1.01 4.86
N GLY A 104 9.50 -0.16 5.21
CA GLY A 104 10.41 -0.33 6.34
C GLY A 104 11.67 0.54 6.23
N LEU A 105 12.20 0.76 5.03
CA LEU A 105 13.32 1.67 4.79
C LEU A 105 12.93 3.15 4.94
N VAL A 106 11.69 3.51 4.65
CA VAL A 106 11.19 4.89 4.87
C VAL A 106 11.14 5.24 6.36
N ALA A 107 11.01 4.25 7.23
CA ALA A 107 10.91 4.44 8.67
C ALA A 107 12.27 4.60 9.39
N VAL A 108 13.42 4.31 8.73
CA VAL A 108 14.75 4.46 9.36
C VAL A 108 15.17 5.92 9.48
N THR A 109 16.13 6.21 10.36
CA THR A 109 16.62 7.59 10.59
C THR A 109 17.53 8.09 9.48
N ASN A 110 18.21 7.21 8.76
CA ASN A 110 19.15 7.53 7.68
C ASN A 110 18.40 8.11 6.46
N GLN A 111 18.59 9.37 6.15
CA GLN A 111 17.88 10.07 5.09
C GLN A 111 18.13 9.45 3.70
N THR A 112 19.33 8.99 3.40
CA THR A 112 19.66 8.36 2.12
C THR A 112 18.87 7.07 1.93
N LEU A 113 18.78 6.22 2.97
CA LEU A 113 17.98 4.99 2.93
C LEU A 113 16.47 5.26 2.87
N ARG A 114 15.99 6.30 3.57
CA ARG A 114 14.59 6.74 3.46
C ARG A 114 14.23 7.16 2.04
N THR A 115 15.07 7.99 1.43
CA THR A 115 14.87 8.43 0.04
C THR A 115 14.90 7.25 -0.91
N PHE A 116 15.88 6.34 -0.76
CA PHE A 116 15.95 5.12 -1.55
C PHE A 116 14.68 4.28 -1.39
N GLY A 117 14.23 4.02 -0.15
CA GLY A 117 13.01 3.25 0.12
C GLY A 117 11.76 3.89 -0.49
N ALA A 118 11.61 5.22 -0.35
CA ALA A 118 10.47 5.97 -0.89
C ALA A 118 10.41 5.95 -2.43
N LEU A 119 11.54 5.96 -3.10
CA LEU A 119 11.61 5.83 -4.56
C LEU A 119 11.41 4.38 -5.01
N ALA A 120 12.07 3.43 -4.35
CA ALA A 120 12.05 2.03 -4.72
C ALA A 120 10.66 1.38 -4.53
N MET A 121 9.84 1.84 -3.57
CA MET A 121 8.48 1.31 -3.36
C MET A 121 7.46 1.68 -4.44
N GLN A 122 7.73 2.68 -5.28
CA GLN A 122 6.75 3.21 -6.23
C GLN A 122 6.45 2.24 -7.36
N GLU A 123 7.47 1.62 -7.95
CA GLU A 123 7.27 0.68 -9.06
C GLU A 123 6.55 -0.61 -8.62
N PRO A 124 6.91 -1.28 -7.51
CA PRO A 124 6.12 -2.37 -6.98
C PRO A 124 4.64 -2.00 -6.73
N ALA A 125 4.37 -0.83 -6.16
CA ALA A 125 2.99 -0.37 -5.94
C ALA A 125 2.20 -0.22 -7.25
N LYS A 126 2.82 0.31 -8.31
CA LYS A 126 2.20 0.42 -9.65
C LYS A 126 1.97 -0.96 -10.26
N ARG A 127 2.96 -1.86 -10.19
CA ARG A 127 2.83 -3.23 -10.70
C ARG A 127 1.75 -4.01 -9.95
N ALA A 128 1.66 -3.87 -8.63
CA ALA A 128 0.56 -4.47 -7.85
C ALA A 128 -0.81 -4.03 -8.36
N ALA A 129 -0.98 -2.74 -8.66
CA ALA A 129 -2.23 -2.20 -9.22
C ALA A 129 -2.50 -2.75 -10.64
N ALA A 130 -1.48 -2.84 -11.49
CA ALA A 130 -1.58 -3.38 -12.84
C ALA A 130 -1.99 -4.86 -12.82
N TRP A 131 -1.33 -5.70 -12.03
CA TRP A 131 -1.65 -7.13 -11.88
C TRP A 131 -3.03 -7.37 -11.29
N ARG A 132 -3.48 -6.51 -10.38
CA ARG A 132 -4.79 -6.60 -9.72
C ARG A 132 -5.92 -6.04 -10.60
N GLY A 133 -5.61 -5.11 -11.50
CA GLY A 133 -6.59 -4.35 -12.27
C GLY A 133 -7.29 -3.24 -11.47
N SER A 134 -6.78 -2.90 -10.28
CA SER A 134 -7.32 -1.84 -9.41
C SER A 134 -6.26 -1.28 -8.49
N THR A 135 -6.44 -0.02 -8.07
CA THR A 135 -5.58 0.64 -7.09
C THR A 135 -6.10 0.41 -5.66
N VAL A 136 -5.21 0.58 -4.69
CA VAL A 136 -5.54 0.63 -3.26
C VAL A 136 -5.07 1.97 -2.69
N ALA A 137 -5.78 2.50 -1.69
CA ALA A 137 -5.47 3.81 -1.13
C ALA A 137 -4.07 3.89 -0.50
N PHE A 138 -3.60 2.79 0.10
CA PHE A 138 -2.31 2.72 0.80
C PHE A 138 -1.56 1.44 0.40
N PRO A 139 -0.84 1.46 -0.73
CA PRO A 139 -0.06 0.30 -1.17
C PRO A 139 0.93 -0.17 -0.10
N GLY A 140 1.05 -1.47 0.09
CA GLY A 140 1.94 -2.08 1.08
C GLY A 140 1.43 -2.07 2.52
N MET A 141 0.34 -1.38 2.85
CA MET A 141 -0.26 -1.42 4.18
C MET A 141 -1.39 -2.45 4.28
N PRO A 142 -1.45 -3.24 5.36
CA PRO A 142 -2.55 -4.18 5.54
C PRO A 142 -3.87 -3.43 5.78
N ALA A 143 -4.96 -3.91 5.16
CA ALA A 143 -6.29 -3.28 5.26
C ALA A 143 -6.77 -3.08 6.71
N ALA A 144 -6.44 -4.00 7.62
CA ALA A 144 -6.78 -3.91 9.04
C ALA A 144 -6.15 -2.70 9.76
N SER A 145 -4.98 -2.21 9.29
CA SER A 145 -4.32 -1.03 9.87
C SER A 145 -5.04 0.27 9.55
N LEU A 146 -5.92 0.27 8.54
CA LEU A 146 -6.68 1.46 8.11
C LEU A 146 -8.00 1.60 8.87
N SER A 147 -8.57 0.51 9.37
CA SER A 147 -9.83 0.51 10.11
C SER A 147 -9.68 1.06 11.54
N SER A 148 -8.50 0.88 12.15
CA SER A 148 -8.28 1.27 13.56
C SER A 148 -8.06 2.78 13.76
N GLY A 149 -7.78 3.52 12.70
CA GLY A 149 -7.54 4.97 12.77
C GLY A 149 -8.77 5.84 12.50
N LEU A 150 -9.86 5.27 11.96
CA LEU A 150 -11.05 6.02 11.55
C LEU A 150 -12.22 6.00 12.56
N VAL A 151 -12.08 5.28 13.69
CA VAL A 151 -13.16 5.15 14.69
C VAL A 151 -12.94 6.00 15.94
N SER A 152 -12.06 6.99 15.89
CA SER A 152 -11.90 7.95 16.99
C SER A 152 -12.09 9.40 16.50
N SER A 153 -13.27 9.68 15.96
CA SER A 153 -13.68 11.05 15.67
C SER A 153 -15.14 11.25 16.06
N GLY A 154 -15.32 11.76 17.28
CA GLY A 154 -16.41 12.68 17.57
C GLY A 154 -17.82 12.11 17.55
N HIS A 155 -18.23 11.61 18.68
CA HIS A 155 -19.64 11.67 19.06
C HIS A 155 -20.06 13.15 19.04
N VAL A 156 -20.56 13.61 17.89
CA VAL A 156 -21.26 14.90 17.81
C VAL A 156 -22.62 14.65 18.45
N SER A 157 -22.74 15.06 19.72
CA SER A 157 -24.03 15.13 20.40
C SER A 157 -24.90 16.12 19.62
N SER A 158 -25.83 15.60 18.82
CA SER A 158 -26.92 16.37 18.23
C SER A 158 -27.84 16.82 19.37
N GLY A 159 -27.61 18.02 19.87
CA GLY A 159 -28.56 18.72 20.73
C GLY A 159 -29.88 18.90 19.97
N HIS A 160 -30.88 18.16 20.38
CA HIS A 160 -32.25 18.29 19.93
C HIS A 160 -32.79 19.60 20.49
N VAL A 161 -32.81 20.67 19.64
CA VAL A 161 -33.55 21.90 19.94
C VAL A 161 -35.00 21.62 19.56
N GLY A 162 -35.84 21.34 20.56
CA GLY A 162 -37.27 21.20 20.40
C GLY A 162 -37.90 22.55 20.03
N PRO A 163 -38.93 22.60 19.14
CA PRO A 163 -39.65 23.84 18.85
C PRO A 163 -40.50 24.26 20.03
N GLY A 164 -40.28 25.49 20.48
CA GLY A 164 -41.09 26.13 21.49
C GLY A 164 -42.52 26.40 20.99
N PRO A 165 -43.52 26.50 21.90
CA PRO A 165 -44.92 26.65 21.52
C PRO A 165 -45.20 28.02 20.94
N VAL A 166 -45.79 28.07 19.76
CA VAL A 166 -46.34 29.26 19.12
C VAL A 166 -47.69 29.61 19.75
N SER A 167 -47.72 30.76 20.41
CA SER A 167 -48.94 31.38 20.95
C SER A 167 -49.76 31.96 19.81
N SER A 168 -50.96 31.45 19.59
CA SER A 168 -51.95 31.95 18.67
C SER A 168 -52.71 33.15 19.29
N GLY A 169 -52.48 34.36 18.76
CA GLY A 169 -53.32 35.52 19.03
C GLY A 169 -54.25 35.75 17.80
N PRO A 170 -55.50 36.23 18.05
CA PRO A 170 -56.49 36.36 16.99
C PRO A 170 -56.27 37.62 16.14
N VAL A 171 -56.39 37.47 14.81
CA VAL A 171 -56.41 38.59 13.87
C VAL A 171 -57.86 38.82 13.47
N SER A 172 -58.35 40.02 13.76
CA SER A 172 -59.63 40.55 13.23
C SER A 172 -59.43 41.10 11.80
N PRO A 173 -60.49 41.01 10.94
CA PRO A 173 -60.43 41.51 9.58
C PRO A 173 -60.94 42.97 9.49
N ASP A 174 -60.27 43.76 8.70
CA ASP A 174 -61.02 44.92 8.09
C ASP A 174 -60.34 45.46 6.84
N SER A 175 -61.24 45.60 5.85
CA SER A 175 -61.41 46.70 4.86
C SER A 175 -60.40 46.90 3.73
N ALA A 176 -60.78 46.46 2.52
CA ALA A 176 -61.31 47.32 1.42
C ALA A 176 -60.32 48.32 0.77
N GLY A 177 -60.31 48.28 -0.53
CA GLY A 177 -59.98 49.38 -1.41
C GLY A 177 -59.07 49.01 -2.56
N ALA A 178 -59.51 48.60 -3.71
CA ALA A 178 -60.02 49.41 -4.86
C ALA A 178 -58.88 49.92 -5.77
N GLN A 179 -59.05 49.59 -7.08
CA GLN A 179 -58.64 50.35 -8.31
C GLN A 179 -57.16 50.24 -8.71
N ALA A 180 -56.86 49.79 -9.88
CA ALA A 180 -57.26 50.00 -11.29
C ALA A 180 -56.06 50.56 -12.07
N ARG A 181 -55.86 49.99 -13.32
CA ARG A 181 -55.18 50.54 -14.50
C ARG A 181 -53.63 50.69 -14.42
N ALA A 182 -52.88 50.25 -15.37
CA ALA A 182 -52.96 50.23 -16.82
C ALA A 182 -52.10 49.11 -17.37
#